data_1e7d5f66b1418f54e34962abaf2e7188
#
_entry.id   1e7d5f66b1418f54e34962abaf2e7188
#
_cell.length_a   1.000
_cell.length_b   1.000
_cell.length_c   1.000
_cell.angle_alpha   90.00
_cell.angle_beta   90.00
_cell.angle_gamma   90.00
#
_symmetry.space_group_name_H-M   'P 1'
#
loop_
_entity.id
_entity.type
_entity.pdbx_description
1 polymer ?
#
loop_
_entity_poly.entity_id
_entity_poly.type
_entity_poly.pdbx_seq_one_letter_code
_entity_poly.pdbx_strand_id
1 'polypeptide(L)'
;MSTLNLTQAAEYALEVAKRGGADQAEASLHQGTGLSLTARQNELETVEKHNDGQIVVSVYNDHKTGSASSADLTRDGIKSTVEAALSIATFTGKDECLGLADADRMATNLYDLDQDHAWDKTVKEFSELVLECEAEALRQDPRIVNSEGASISSYRGSGVYANSHGFLSEGKGSQHSLSCSVIAADENGMQRDYWYDANRNPANLQSALEIGRRAGERTVARLGSQKIGSTTAPVLFDPVMAKSLVGHLLGSLKGGAIYKKASFMLDKIDHTIL
;
A
#
# COMPACT_ATOMS: atom_id res chain seq x y z
N MET A 1 6.13 14.28 -28.64
CA MET A 1 4.94 14.76 -27.91
C MET A 1 5.41 15.21 -26.55
N SER A 2 5.03 16.41 -26.07
CA SER A 2 5.45 16.89 -24.74
C SER A 2 4.69 16.10 -23.67
N THR A 3 5.41 15.47 -22.79
CA THR A 3 4.85 14.80 -21.60
C THR A 3 4.30 15.88 -20.66
N LEU A 4 3.05 15.78 -20.27
CA LEU A 4 2.44 16.66 -19.27
C LEU A 4 3.04 16.34 -17.89
N ASN A 5 3.18 17.33 -17.01
CA ASN A 5 3.38 17.03 -15.60
C ASN A 5 2.05 16.51 -15.00
N LEU A 6 2.11 15.90 -13.80
CA LEU A 6 0.94 15.24 -13.19
C LEU A 6 -0.24 16.22 -12.99
N THR A 7 0.03 17.45 -12.59
CA THR A 7 -0.99 18.49 -12.40
C THR A 7 -1.68 18.83 -13.71
N GLN A 8 -0.90 19.12 -14.76
CA GLN A 8 -1.45 19.38 -16.10
C GLN A 8 -2.22 18.19 -16.67
N ALA A 9 -1.78 16.97 -16.36
CA ALA A 9 -2.46 15.75 -16.78
C ALA A 9 -3.80 15.58 -16.06
N ALA A 10 -3.88 15.88 -14.76
CA ALA A 10 -5.12 15.87 -13.99
C ALA A 10 -6.12 16.93 -14.51
N GLU A 11 -5.66 18.17 -14.69
CA GLU A 11 -6.47 19.25 -15.25
C GLU A 11 -7.01 18.90 -16.64
N TYR A 12 -6.15 18.34 -17.49
CA TYR A 12 -6.56 17.89 -18.83
C TYR A 12 -7.60 16.76 -18.78
N ALA A 13 -7.47 15.80 -17.88
CA ALA A 13 -8.46 14.75 -17.70
C ALA A 13 -9.83 15.33 -17.31
N LEU A 14 -9.88 16.27 -16.37
CA LEU A 14 -11.12 16.95 -15.97
C LEU A 14 -11.73 17.77 -17.11
N GLU A 15 -10.90 18.45 -17.91
CA GLU A 15 -11.34 19.21 -19.08
C GLU A 15 -11.99 18.25 -20.12
N VAL A 16 -11.37 17.12 -20.41
CA VAL A 16 -11.91 16.11 -21.33
C VAL A 16 -13.23 15.54 -20.79
N ALA A 17 -13.30 15.21 -19.49
CA ALA A 17 -14.52 14.70 -18.86
C ALA A 17 -15.67 15.70 -18.98
N LYS A 18 -15.42 16.99 -18.70
CA LYS A 18 -16.40 18.06 -18.85
C LYS A 18 -16.90 18.22 -20.31
N ARG A 19 -15.97 18.20 -21.27
CA ARG A 19 -16.33 18.25 -22.70
C ARG A 19 -17.13 17.00 -23.16
N GLY A 20 -16.87 15.87 -22.53
CA GLY A 20 -17.60 14.61 -22.77
C GLY A 20 -18.97 14.54 -22.09
N GLY A 21 -19.36 15.60 -21.35
CA GLY A 21 -20.69 15.71 -20.75
C GLY A 21 -20.81 15.10 -19.36
N ALA A 22 -19.70 14.89 -18.63
CA ALA A 22 -19.77 14.51 -17.24
C ALA A 22 -20.31 15.67 -16.37
N ASP A 23 -21.25 15.36 -15.46
CA ASP A 23 -21.74 16.28 -14.45
C ASP A 23 -20.65 16.60 -13.42
N GLN A 24 -19.94 15.57 -12.98
CA GLN A 24 -18.82 15.65 -12.07
C GLN A 24 -17.73 14.66 -12.49
N ALA A 25 -16.48 14.98 -12.14
CA ALA A 25 -15.35 14.10 -12.41
C ALA A 25 -14.24 14.28 -11.37
N GLU A 26 -13.45 13.23 -11.19
CA GLU A 26 -12.22 13.28 -10.44
C GLU A 26 -11.12 12.51 -11.17
N ALA A 27 -9.89 12.94 -10.95
CA ALA A 27 -8.70 12.32 -11.48
C ALA A 27 -7.64 12.15 -10.38
N SER A 28 -7.12 10.94 -10.24
CA SER A 28 -6.01 10.63 -9.36
C SER A 28 -4.86 10.11 -10.20
N LEU A 29 -3.72 10.75 -10.10
CA LEU A 29 -2.51 10.38 -10.81
C LEU A 29 -1.40 10.11 -9.81
N HIS A 30 -0.59 9.13 -10.11
CA HIS A 30 0.66 8.93 -9.39
C HIS A 30 1.78 8.54 -10.34
N GLN A 31 3.00 8.84 -9.92
CA GLN A 31 4.23 8.43 -10.58
C GLN A 31 5.29 8.21 -9.53
N GLY A 32 6.08 7.16 -9.67
CA GLY A 32 7.14 6.88 -8.73
C GLY A 32 8.19 5.93 -9.25
N THR A 33 9.27 5.88 -8.51
CA THR A 33 10.40 4.99 -8.79
C THR A 33 10.71 4.17 -7.55
N GLY A 34 11.13 2.95 -7.77
CA GLY A 34 11.50 2.05 -6.71
C GLY A 34 12.64 1.13 -7.08
N LEU A 35 13.23 0.56 -6.06
CA LEU A 35 14.25 -0.47 -6.16
C LEU A 35 13.93 -1.55 -5.13
N SER A 36 13.90 -2.81 -5.58
CA SER A 36 13.74 -3.97 -4.72
C SER A 36 14.88 -4.96 -4.96
N LEU A 37 15.43 -5.50 -3.89
CA LEU A 37 16.46 -6.53 -3.92
C LEU A 37 16.06 -7.67 -2.99
N THR A 38 16.38 -8.89 -3.42
CA THR A 38 16.27 -10.08 -2.58
C THR A 38 17.60 -10.83 -2.60
N ALA A 39 18.08 -11.17 -1.43
CA ALA A 39 19.18 -12.11 -1.24
C ALA A 39 18.64 -13.41 -0.67
N ARG A 40 19.15 -14.52 -1.15
CA ARG A 40 18.82 -15.86 -0.66
C ARG A 40 20.05 -16.75 -0.70
N GLN A 41 20.31 -17.48 0.40
CA GLN A 41 21.47 -18.37 0.55
C GLN A 41 22.81 -17.66 0.31
N ASN A 42 22.94 -16.43 0.86
CA ASN A 42 24.09 -15.55 0.73
C ASN A 42 24.40 -15.08 -0.70
N GLU A 43 23.46 -15.15 -1.62
CA GLU A 43 23.59 -14.65 -2.98
C GLU A 43 22.43 -13.71 -3.32
N LEU A 44 22.69 -12.73 -4.19
CA LEU A 44 21.60 -11.89 -4.72
C LEU A 44 20.78 -12.70 -5.71
N GLU A 45 19.48 -12.86 -5.42
CA GLU A 45 18.54 -13.58 -6.26
C GLU A 45 17.85 -12.63 -7.25
N THR A 46 17.44 -11.44 -6.80
CA THR A 46 16.77 -10.46 -7.66
C THR A 46 17.23 -9.05 -7.39
N VAL A 47 17.25 -8.23 -8.45
CA VAL A 47 17.40 -6.77 -8.39
C VAL A 47 16.42 -6.17 -9.39
N GLU A 48 15.40 -5.49 -8.90
CA GLU A 48 14.31 -4.95 -9.71
C GLU A 48 14.23 -3.43 -9.55
N LYS A 49 14.18 -2.72 -10.67
CA LYS A 49 13.89 -1.29 -10.68
C LYS A 49 12.47 -1.06 -11.19
N HIS A 50 11.72 -0.30 -10.47
CA HIS A 50 10.36 0.08 -10.79
C HIS A 50 10.31 1.54 -11.25
N ASN A 51 9.54 1.79 -12.29
CA ASN A 51 9.21 3.14 -12.73
C ASN A 51 7.73 3.10 -13.16
N ASP A 52 6.87 3.42 -12.22
CA ASP A 52 5.45 3.23 -12.33
C ASP A 52 4.74 4.58 -12.48
N GLY A 53 3.69 4.59 -13.28
CA GLY A 53 2.78 5.71 -13.41
C GLY A 53 1.38 5.23 -13.70
N GLN A 54 0.39 5.92 -13.16
CA GLN A 54 -1.01 5.59 -13.41
C GLN A 54 -1.87 6.84 -13.32
N ILE A 55 -2.89 6.88 -14.15
CA ILE A 55 -4.06 7.73 -14.00
C ILE A 55 -5.29 6.87 -13.72
N VAL A 56 -6.11 7.30 -12.78
CA VAL A 56 -7.45 6.78 -12.53
C VAL A 56 -8.41 7.95 -12.69
N VAL A 57 -9.42 7.80 -13.52
CA VAL A 57 -10.47 8.80 -13.72
C VAL A 57 -11.81 8.18 -13.36
N SER A 58 -12.57 8.88 -12.52
CA SER A 58 -13.98 8.57 -12.28
C SER A 58 -14.85 9.72 -12.76
N VAL A 59 -15.91 9.39 -13.46
CA VAL A 59 -16.92 10.35 -13.91
C VAL A 59 -18.27 10.00 -13.31
N TYR A 60 -19.07 11.02 -13.07
CA TYR A 60 -20.42 10.90 -12.54
C TYR A 60 -21.37 11.63 -13.49
N ASN A 61 -22.47 10.96 -13.84
CA ASN A 61 -23.46 11.50 -14.75
C ASN A 61 -24.85 10.98 -14.36
N ASP A 62 -25.76 11.85 -13.99
CA ASP A 62 -27.10 11.50 -13.48
C ASP A 62 -27.05 10.38 -12.41
N HIS A 63 -26.19 10.55 -11.40
CA HIS A 63 -25.97 9.57 -10.30
C HIS A 63 -25.53 8.16 -10.77
N LYS A 64 -24.93 8.05 -11.94
CA LYS A 64 -24.22 6.88 -12.42
C LYS A 64 -22.74 7.15 -12.39
N THR A 65 -21.92 6.15 -12.21
CA THR A 65 -20.47 6.31 -12.22
C THR A 65 -19.80 5.38 -13.21
N GLY A 66 -18.74 5.87 -13.82
CA GLY A 66 -17.80 5.04 -14.58
C GLY A 66 -16.38 5.40 -14.19
N SER A 67 -15.53 4.39 -14.01
CA SER A 67 -14.13 4.58 -13.71
C SER A 67 -13.27 3.79 -14.68
N ALA A 68 -12.15 4.38 -15.09
CA ALA A 68 -11.14 3.74 -15.90
C ALA A 68 -9.74 4.17 -15.45
N SER A 69 -8.74 3.33 -15.73
CA SER A 69 -7.35 3.61 -15.38
C SER A 69 -6.41 3.23 -16.52
N SER A 70 -5.26 3.90 -16.59
CA SER A 70 -4.22 3.64 -17.56
C SER A 70 -2.84 3.96 -17.00
N ALA A 71 -1.81 3.28 -17.47
CA ALA A 71 -0.41 3.66 -17.26
C ALA A 71 0.07 4.66 -18.33
N ASP A 72 -0.71 4.89 -19.40
CA ASP A 72 -0.37 5.86 -20.44
C ASP A 72 -0.79 7.28 -20.05
N LEU A 73 0.18 8.08 -19.63
CA LEU A 73 0.00 9.48 -19.23
C LEU A 73 0.17 10.47 -20.39
N THR A 74 0.19 10.00 -21.62
CA THR A 74 0.14 10.88 -22.80
C THR A 74 -1.26 11.52 -22.93
N ARG A 75 -1.35 12.63 -23.67
CA ARG A 75 -2.66 13.27 -23.93
C ARG A 75 -3.67 12.30 -24.54
N ASP A 76 -3.23 11.47 -25.47
CA ASP A 76 -4.13 10.50 -26.14
C ASP A 76 -4.54 9.37 -25.20
N GLY A 77 -3.61 8.87 -24.36
CA GLY A 77 -3.89 7.88 -23.32
C GLY A 77 -4.87 8.39 -22.26
N ILE A 78 -4.67 9.63 -21.77
CA ILE A 78 -5.58 10.27 -20.83
C ILE A 78 -6.97 10.46 -21.46
N LYS A 79 -7.04 10.96 -22.69
CA LYS A 79 -8.30 11.14 -23.40
C LYS A 79 -9.04 9.81 -23.55
N SER A 80 -8.37 8.76 -23.99
CA SER A 80 -8.96 7.42 -24.14
C SER A 80 -9.46 6.85 -22.79
N THR A 81 -8.72 7.11 -21.70
CA THR A 81 -9.12 6.70 -20.35
C THR A 81 -10.40 7.41 -19.90
N VAL A 82 -10.51 8.71 -20.14
CA VAL A 82 -11.72 9.49 -19.81
C VAL A 82 -12.90 9.02 -20.65
N GLU A 83 -12.72 8.81 -21.97
CA GLU A 83 -13.76 8.31 -22.87
C GLU A 83 -14.27 6.91 -22.44
N ALA A 84 -13.37 6.05 -21.98
CA ALA A 84 -13.74 4.76 -21.42
C ALA A 84 -14.57 4.90 -20.13
N ALA A 85 -14.18 5.78 -19.20
CA ALA A 85 -14.94 6.07 -18.00
C ALA A 85 -16.36 6.60 -18.32
N LEU A 86 -16.46 7.55 -19.24
CA LEU A 86 -17.76 8.08 -19.73
C LEU A 86 -18.63 6.97 -20.33
N SER A 87 -18.06 6.11 -21.16
CA SER A 87 -18.79 4.98 -21.75
C SER A 87 -19.30 4.03 -20.66
N ILE A 88 -18.48 3.67 -19.68
CA ILE A 88 -18.86 2.79 -18.56
C ILE A 88 -20.04 3.40 -17.79
N ALA A 89 -20.01 4.70 -17.50
CA ALA A 89 -21.08 5.38 -16.77
C ALA A 89 -22.46 5.25 -17.44
N THR A 90 -22.52 5.06 -18.76
CA THR A 90 -23.80 4.89 -19.47
C THR A 90 -24.50 3.57 -19.13
N PHE A 91 -23.73 2.54 -18.74
CA PHE A 91 -24.23 1.18 -18.50
C PHE A 91 -24.39 0.86 -17.01
N THR A 92 -23.91 1.72 -16.11
CA THR A 92 -24.04 1.49 -14.65
C THR A 92 -25.43 1.87 -14.14
N GLY A 93 -25.81 1.26 -13.02
CA GLY A 93 -27.05 1.58 -12.33
C GLY A 93 -26.99 2.95 -11.66
N LYS A 94 -28.14 3.61 -11.60
CA LYS A 94 -28.30 4.88 -10.86
C LYS A 94 -28.30 4.60 -9.35
N ASP A 95 -27.57 5.42 -8.60
CA ASP A 95 -27.56 5.43 -7.15
C ASP A 95 -27.44 6.90 -6.69
N GLU A 96 -28.45 7.38 -6.01
CA GLU A 96 -28.55 8.80 -5.59
C GLU A 96 -27.42 9.24 -4.64
N CYS A 97 -26.70 8.30 -4.06
CA CYS A 97 -25.54 8.57 -3.20
C CYS A 97 -24.22 8.67 -3.98
N LEU A 98 -24.24 8.43 -5.31
CA LEU A 98 -23.02 8.56 -6.14
C LEU A 98 -22.77 10.01 -6.56
N GLY A 99 -21.53 10.43 -6.40
CA GLY A 99 -21.05 11.76 -6.73
C GLY A 99 -19.83 12.15 -5.90
N LEU A 100 -19.28 13.31 -6.18
CA LEU A 100 -18.28 13.95 -5.33
C LEU A 100 -18.94 14.43 -4.04
N ALA A 101 -18.13 14.55 -2.97
CA ALA A 101 -18.57 15.29 -1.79
C ALA A 101 -18.91 16.73 -2.14
N ASP A 102 -19.84 17.34 -1.38
CA ASP A 102 -20.25 18.72 -1.60
C ASP A 102 -19.03 19.68 -1.66
N ALA A 103 -19.10 20.69 -2.50
CA ALA A 103 -17.96 21.60 -2.74
C ALA A 103 -17.49 22.32 -1.45
N ASP A 104 -18.40 22.61 -0.53
CA ASP A 104 -18.13 23.25 0.76
C ASP A 104 -17.43 22.30 1.76
N ARG A 105 -17.40 20.99 1.47
CA ARG A 105 -16.70 19.97 2.26
C ARG A 105 -15.29 19.66 1.74
N MET A 106 -14.84 20.32 0.68
CA MET A 106 -13.46 20.18 0.19
C MET A 106 -12.48 20.74 1.21
N ALA A 107 -11.35 20.09 1.36
CA ALA A 107 -10.29 20.56 2.26
C ALA A 107 -9.78 21.94 1.80
N THR A 108 -9.70 22.88 2.72
CA THR A 108 -9.17 24.23 2.46
C THR A 108 -7.70 24.36 2.86
N ASN A 109 -7.25 23.53 3.78
CA ASN A 109 -5.87 23.51 4.26
C ASN A 109 -5.24 22.16 3.95
N LEU A 110 -4.14 22.17 3.19
CA LEU A 110 -3.31 21.01 2.95
C LEU A 110 -2.11 21.09 3.88
N TYR A 111 -1.96 20.09 4.70
CA TYR A 111 -0.84 20.00 5.65
C TYR A 111 0.32 19.24 5.01
N ASP A 112 1.53 19.72 5.23
CA ASP A 112 2.72 18.92 4.99
C ASP A 112 2.79 17.82 6.08
N LEU A 113 2.68 16.57 5.64
CA LEU A 113 2.70 15.40 6.52
C LEU A 113 4.10 14.79 6.66
N ASP A 114 5.12 15.45 6.11
CA ASP A 114 6.53 15.00 6.14
C ASP A 114 6.68 13.53 5.68
N GLN A 115 6.15 13.20 4.49
CA GLN A 115 6.07 11.82 4.02
C GLN A 115 7.14 11.44 2.99
N ASP A 116 8.01 12.37 2.60
CA ASP A 116 8.96 12.18 1.49
C ASP A 116 10.41 12.22 1.98
N HIS A 117 10.99 11.07 2.24
CA HIS A 117 12.36 10.91 2.69
C HIS A 117 13.12 9.99 1.73
N ALA A 118 14.15 10.51 1.10
CA ALA A 118 14.98 9.73 0.19
C ALA A 118 15.84 8.71 0.97
N TRP A 119 16.04 7.56 0.38
CA TRP A 119 17.04 6.59 0.84
C TRP A 119 18.12 6.46 -0.24
N ASP A 120 19.03 7.42 -0.23
CA ASP A 120 20.05 7.60 -1.27
C ASP A 120 21.20 6.59 -1.11
N LYS A 121 20.88 5.32 -1.40
CA LYS A 121 21.84 4.22 -1.43
C LYS A 121 21.96 3.65 -2.82
N THR A 122 23.17 3.24 -3.14
CA THR A 122 23.47 2.49 -4.38
C THR A 122 22.94 1.06 -4.30
N VAL A 123 22.77 0.41 -5.45
CA VAL A 123 22.43 -1.02 -5.52
C VAL A 123 23.41 -1.86 -4.69
N LYS A 124 24.70 -1.52 -4.72
CA LYS A 124 25.73 -2.22 -3.94
C LYS A 124 25.47 -2.12 -2.43
N GLU A 125 25.20 -0.92 -1.92
CA GLU A 125 24.90 -0.72 -0.50
C GLU A 125 23.62 -1.43 -0.06
N PHE A 126 22.58 -1.44 -0.90
CA PHE A 126 21.39 -2.23 -0.64
C PHE A 126 21.66 -3.73 -0.66
N SER A 127 22.55 -4.20 -1.58
CA SER A 127 22.97 -5.59 -1.63
C SER A 127 23.70 -6.02 -0.34
N GLU A 128 24.57 -5.17 0.17
CA GLU A 128 25.26 -5.41 1.43
C GLU A 128 24.29 -5.55 2.61
N LEU A 129 23.25 -4.70 2.67
CA LEU A 129 22.23 -4.75 3.73
C LEU A 129 21.40 -6.05 3.69
N VAL A 130 20.95 -6.51 2.53
CA VAL A 130 20.15 -7.73 2.44
C VAL A 130 20.98 -8.96 2.74
N LEU A 131 22.22 -9.03 2.28
CA LEU A 131 23.14 -10.12 2.59
C LEU A 131 23.49 -10.16 4.08
N GLU A 132 23.77 -9.02 4.70
CA GLU A 132 24.02 -8.91 6.13
C GLU A 132 22.82 -9.38 6.96
N CYS A 133 21.61 -8.97 6.55
CA CYS A 133 20.38 -9.33 7.22
C CYS A 133 20.12 -10.85 7.20
N GLU A 134 20.28 -11.49 6.05
CA GLU A 134 20.12 -12.92 5.92
C GLU A 134 21.20 -13.70 6.68
N ALA A 135 22.47 -13.31 6.53
CA ALA A 135 23.60 -13.94 7.21
C ALA A 135 23.42 -13.88 8.74
N GLU A 136 22.94 -12.75 9.27
CA GLU A 136 22.65 -12.62 10.68
C GLU A 136 21.54 -13.57 11.14
N ALA A 137 20.46 -13.70 10.37
CA ALA A 137 19.36 -14.62 10.70
C ALA A 137 19.82 -16.08 10.72
N LEU A 138 20.59 -16.49 9.72
CA LEU A 138 21.11 -17.86 9.60
C LEU A 138 22.08 -18.22 10.74
N ARG A 139 22.80 -17.23 11.29
CA ARG A 139 23.79 -17.41 12.35
C ARG A 139 23.17 -17.61 13.75
N GLN A 140 21.89 -17.28 13.94
CA GLN A 140 21.27 -17.27 15.27
C GLN A 140 21.21 -18.64 15.94
N ASP A 141 21.00 -19.70 15.17
CA ASP A 141 20.90 -21.05 15.72
C ASP A 141 21.22 -22.09 14.62
N PRO A 142 21.98 -23.16 14.93
CA PRO A 142 22.30 -24.21 13.96
C PRO A 142 21.08 -24.98 13.43
N ARG A 143 19.94 -24.89 14.09
CA ARG A 143 18.68 -25.46 13.62
C ARG A 143 18.02 -24.64 12.53
N ILE A 144 18.49 -23.43 12.24
CA ILE A 144 18.05 -22.67 11.06
C ILE A 144 18.75 -23.27 9.85
N VAL A 145 18.01 -24.07 9.07
CA VAL A 145 18.55 -24.92 8.01
C VAL A 145 18.32 -24.35 6.61
N ASN A 146 17.47 -23.31 6.47
CA ASN A 146 17.17 -22.71 5.18
C ASN A 146 16.70 -21.27 5.34
N SER A 147 16.72 -20.53 4.23
CA SER A 147 16.23 -19.17 4.12
C SER A 147 15.23 -19.05 2.97
N GLU A 148 14.19 -18.24 3.16
CA GLU A 148 13.34 -17.72 2.09
C GLU A 148 13.86 -16.38 1.57
N GLY A 149 14.93 -15.88 2.20
CA GLY A 149 15.64 -14.68 1.81
C GLY A 149 15.42 -13.50 2.73
N ALA A 150 16.28 -12.50 2.53
CA ALA A 150 16.08 -11.15 3.01
C ALA A 150 15.75 -10.25 1.81
N SER A 151 14.79 -9.35 1.99
CA SER A 151 14.35 -8.46 0.92
C SER A 151 14.31 -7.02 1.40
N ILE A 152 14.81 -6.12 0.57
CA ILE A 152 14.72 -4.68 0.77
C ILE A 152 13.89 -4.06 -0.33
N SER A 153 13.05 -3.08 0.00
CA SER A 153 12.31 -2.28 -0.96
C SER A 153 12.41 -0.81 -0.58
N SER A 154 12.67 0.01 -1.57
CA SER A 154 12.69 1.46 -1.44
C SER A 154 11.89 2.05 -2.58
N TYR A 155 10.85 2.79 -2.25
CA TYR A 155 9.97 3.44 -3.21
C TYR A 155 9.80 4.91 -2.86
N ARG A 156 9.78 5.78 -3.87
CA ARG A 156 9.49 7.20 -3.75
C ARG A 156 8.62 7.65 -4.91
N GLY A 157 7.57 8.40 -4.61
CA GLY A 157 6.65 8.84 -5.63
C GLY A 157 5.97 10.16 -5.32
N SER A 158 5.30 10.68 -6.32
CA SER A 158 4.43 11.86 -6.24
C SER A 158 3.06 11.52 -6.81
N GLY A 159 2.04 12.19 -6.31
CA GLY A 159 0.68 12.04 -6.77
C GLY A 159 -0.04 13.37 -6.84
N VAL A 160 -1.08 13.40 -7.66
CA VAL A 160 -2.01 14.53 -7.79
C VAL A 160 -3.42 13.96 -7.74
N TYR A 161 -4.27 14.58 -6.93
CA TYR A 161 -5.71 14.40 -6.98
C TYR A 161 -6.36 15.73 -7.36
N ALA A 162 -7.27 15.67 -8.31
CA ALA A 162 -8.07 16.84 -8.72
C ALA A 162 -9.51 16.43 -8.98
N ASN A 163 -10.46 17.33 -8.78
CA ASN A 163 -11.86 17.11 -9.10
C ASN A 163 -12.56 18.34 -9.71
N SER A 164 -13.74 18.10 -10.26
CA SER A 164 -14.53 19.13 -10.96
C SER A 164 -15.12 20.22 -10.04
N HIS A 165 -15.03 20.09 -8.70
CA HIS A 165 -15.36 21.15 -7.75
C HIS A 165 -14.21 22.14 -7.54
N GLY A 166 -13.11 22.03 -8.31
CA GLY A 166 -11.96 22.92 -8.25
C GLY A 166 -10.94 22.53 -7.18
N PHE A 167 -11.09 21.39 -6.51
CA PHE A 167 -10.08 20.89 -5.59
C PHE A 167 -8.91 20.28 -6.36
N LEU A 168 -7.70 20.65 -5.93
CA LEU A 168 -6.44 20.07 -6.41
C LEU A 168 -5.49 19.90 -5.23
N SER A 169 -4.89 18.74 -5.12
CA SER A 169 -3.89 18.41 -4.11
C SER A 169 -2.73 17.66 -4.74
N GLU A 170 -1.53 18.07 -4.40
CA GLU A 170 -0.29 17.39 -4.74
C GLU A 170 0.31 16.77 -3.48
N GLY A 171 0.92 15.61 -3.63
CA GLY A 171 1.61 14.95 -2.54
C GLY A 171 2.85 14.21 -3.01
N LYS A 172 3.81 14.06 -2.09
CA LYS A 172 4.98 13.21 -2.28
C LYS A 172 5.08 12.26 -1.12
N GLY A 173 5.66 11.12 -1.36
CA GLY A 173 5.86 10.16 -0.29
C GLY A 173 6.87 9.09 -0.65
N SER A 174 7.42 8.51 0.38
CA SER A 174 8.36 7.40 0.31
C SER A 174 7.90 6.25 1.19
N GLN A 175 8.36 5.06 0.87
CA GLN A 175 8.17 3.86 1.66
C GLN A 175 9.41 2.99 1.52
N HIS A 176 9.99 2.63 2.66
CA HIS A 176 11.17 1.78 2.73
C HIS A 176 10.88 0.61 3.66
N SER A 177 11.39 -0.55 3.31
CA SER A 177 11.22 -1.74 4.14
C SER A 177 12.40 -2.69 4.00
N LEU A 178 12.68 -3.42 5.07
CA LEU A 178 13.61 -4.54 5.09
C LEU A 178 12.95 -5.69 5.84
N SER A 179 13.06 -6.90 5.31
CA SER A 179 12.48 -8.12 5.90
C SER A 179 13.43 -9.29 5.74
N CYS A 180 13.31 -10.27 6.63
CA CYS A 180 14.00 -11.55 6.51
C CYS A 180 13.07 -12.68 6.96
N SER A 181 13.07 -13.79 6.25
CA SER A 181 12.30 -15.00 6.55
C SER A 181 13.20 -16.23 6.47
N VAL A 182 13.24 -17.01 7.55
CA VAL A 182 14.08 -18.21 7.64
C VAL A 182 13.29 -19.43 8.12
N ILE A 183 13.86 -20.60 7.93
CA ILE A 183 13.25 -21.90 8.26
C ILE A 183 14.18 -22.62 9.22
N ALA A 184 13.65 -23.00 10.38
CA ALA A 184 14.31 -23.88 11.34
C ALA A 184 13.69 -25.26 11.32
N ALA A 185 14.48 -26.28 11.62
CA ALA A 185 14.04 -27.67 11.70
C ALA A 185 14.60 -28.36 12.96
N ASP A 186 13.79 -29.23 13.55
CA ASP A 186 14.16 -30.19 14.58
C ASP A 186 13.56 -31.59 14.29
N GLU A 187 13.66 -32.51 15.22
CA GLU A 187 13.10 -33.85 15.11
C GLU A 187 11.56 -33.87 14.96
N ASN A 188 10.86 -32.78 15.35
CA ASN A 188 9.42 -32.65 15.30
C ASN A 188 8.92 -32.00 14.01
N GLY A 189 9.84 -31.50 13.16
CA GLY A 189 9.51 -30.91 11.87
C GLY A 189 10.12 -29.53 11.64
N MET A 190 9.59 -28.81 10.67
CA MET A 190 10.07 -27.50 10.27
C MET A 190 9.11 -26.39 10.69
N GLN A 191 9.68 -25.27 11.07
CA GLN A 191 8.97 -24.05 11.38
C GLN A 191 9.56 -22.88 10.60
N ARG A 192 8.70 -21.93 10.22
CA ARG A 192 9.06 -20.71 9.53
C ARG A 192 8.53 -19.51 10.29
N ASP A 193 9.33 -18.49 10.40
CA ASP A 193 8.87 -17.17 10.82
C ASP A 193 9.73 -16.08 10.15
N TYR A 194 9.37 -14.84 10.38
CA TYR A 194 10.01 -13.69 9.77
C TYR A 194 10.03 -12.51 10.75
N TRP A 195 10.84 -11.52 10.40
CA TRP A 195 10.75 -10.20 10.96
C TRP A 195 10.92 -9.14 9.87
N TYR A 196 10.35 -7.97 10.09
CA TYR A 196 10.45 -6.86 9.17
C TYR A 196 10.32 -5.53 9.88
N ASP A 197 10.78 -4.48 9.23
CA ASP A 197 10.43 -3.10 9.55
C ASP A 197 10.13 -2.32 8.28
N ALA A 198 9.26 -1.31 8.41
CA ALA A 198 8.85 -0.46 7.31
C ALA A 198 8.60 0.96 7.81
N ASN A 199 9.21 1.93 7.17
CA ASN A 199 9.08 3.34 7.54
C ASN A 199 9.16 4.24 6.29
N ARG A 200 8.57 5.43 6.38
CA ARG A 200 8.75 6.46 5.36
C ARG A 200 10.13 7.09 5.41
N ASN A 201 10.65 7.32 6.61
CA ASN A 201 12.00 7.80 6.82
C ASN A 201 12.95 6.62 7.06
N PRO A 202 13.94 6.37 6.18
CA PRO A 202 14.84 5.23 6.31
C PRO A 202 15.73 5.31 7.57
N ALA A 203 15.93 6.50 8.14
CA ALA A 203 16.67 6.66 9.38
C ALA A 203 15.96 6.04 10.61
N ASN A 204 14.66 5.80 10.50
CA ASN A 204 13.85 5.18 11.54
C ASN A 204 13.70 3.65 11.38
N LEU A 205 14.29 3.07 10.33
CA LEU A 205 14.29 1.61 10.16
C LEU A 205 15.23 0.94 11.16
N GLN A 206 14.83 -0.21 11.66
CA GLN A 206 15.73 -1.11 12.38
C GLN A 206 16.90 -1.52 11.47
N SER A 207 18.05 -1.78 12.07
CA SER A 207 19.22 -2.22 11.32
C SER A 207 19.02 -3.60 10.69
N ALA A 208 19.78 -3.90 9.64
CA ALA A 208 19.78 -5.21 8.99
C ALA A 208 20.10 -6.34 9.99
N LEU A 209 21.07 -6.12 10.88
CA LEU A 209 21.41 -7.06 11.94
C LEU A 209 20.25 -7.31 12.91
N GLU A 210 19.54 -6.28 13.34
CA GLU A 210 18.41 -6.43 14.26
C GLU A 210 17.25 -7.18 13.62
N ILE A 211 16.96 -6.91 12.35
CA ILE A 211 15.90 -7.61 11.61
C ILE A 211 16.27 -9.08 11.42
N GLY A 212 17.51 -9.37 11.00
CA GLY A 212 18.00 -10.73 10.84
C GLY A 212 18.00 -11.51 12.16
N ARG A 213 18.53 -10.91 13.23
CA ARG A 213 18.53 -11.51 14.56
C ARG A 213 17.13 -11.90 15.01
N ARG A 214 16.17 -10.96 14.93
CA ARG A 214 14.77 -11.22 15.33
C ARG A 214 14.08 -12.27 14.47
N ALA A 215 14.32 -12.28 13.17
CA ALA A 215 13.79 -13.31 12.28
C ALA A 215 14.26 -14.69 12.71
N GLY A 216 15.56 -14.87 12.99
CA GLY A 216 16.14 -16.11 13.47
C GLY A 216 15.59 -16.55 14.83
N GLU A 217 15.62 -15.65 15.84
CA GLU A 217 15.11 -15.93 17.19
C GLU A 217 13.63 -16.35 17.16
N ARG A 218 12.78 -15.63 16.43
CA ARG A 218 11.36 -15.96 16.30
C ARG A 218 11.12 -17.30 15.65
N THR A 219 11.89 -17.62 14.61
CA THR A 219 11.77 -18.89 13.91
C THR A 219 12.12 -20.08 14.81
N VAL A 220 13.22 -19.96 15.56
CA VAL A 220 13.64 -20.99 16.53
C VAL A 220 12.63 -21.13 17.67
N ALA A 221 12.08 -20.03 18.16
CA ALA A 221 11.07 -20.05 19.22
C ALA A 221 9.78 -20.80 18.83
N ARG A 222 9.55 -21.05 17.53
CA ARG A 222 8.40 -21.85 17.05
C ARG A 222 8.65 -23.35 17.02
N LEU A 223 9.89 -23.79 17.15
CA LEU A 223 10.23 -25.23 17.22
C LEU A 223 9.57 -25.87 18.45
N GLY A 224 9.19 -27.12 18.31
CA GLY A 224 8.48 -27.85 19.37
C GLY A 224 7.04 -27.39 19.59
N SER A 225 6.43 -26.61 18.65
CA SER A 225 5.03 -26.21 18.76
C SER A 225 4.08 -27.41 18.79
N GLN A 226 3.07 -27.35 19.67
CA GLN A 226 2.11 -28.44 19.88
C GLN A 226 0.68 -27.97 19.65
N LYS A 227 -0.19 -28.89 19.23
CA LYS A 227 -1.62 -28.65 19.19
C LYS A 227 -2.19 -28.67 20.60
N ILE A 228 -2.95 -27.66 20.95
CA ILE A 228 -3.71 -27.59 22.20
C ILE A 228 -5.19 -27.90 21.93
N GLY A 229 -5.89 -28.45 22.93
CA GLY A 229 -7.34 -28.67 22.85
C GLY A 229 -8.12 -27.37 22.79
N SER A 230 -9.38 -27.43 22.34
CA SER A 230 -10.29 -26.29 22.38
C SER A 230 -10.50 -25.84 23.83
N THR A 231 -10.36 -24.53 24.06
CA THR A 231 -10.48 -23.95 25.39
C THR A 231 -11.01 -22.53 25.31
N THR A 232 -11.54 -22.03 26.41
CA THR A 232 -11.87 -20.60 26.60
C THR A 232 -10.82 -20.01 27.53
N ALA A 233 -10.07 -19.03 27.04
CA ALA A 233 -9.01 -18.40 27.79
C ALA A 233 -8.86 -16.93 27.38
N PRO A 234 -8.29 -16.06 28.25
CA PRO A 234 -7.85 -14.74 27.85
C PRO A 234 -6.78 -14.84 26.76
N VAL A 235 -6.85 -13.94 25.78
CA VAL A 235 -5.91 -13.91 24.65
C VAL A 235 -5.13 -12.60 24.70
N LEU A 236 -3.80 -12.71 24.76
CA LEU A 236 -2.89 -11.59 24.60
C LEU A 236 -2.42 -11.52 23.14
N PHE A 237 -2.74 -10.41 22.49
CA PHE A 237 -2.30 -10.18 21.11
C PHE A 237 -0.96 -9.47 21.09
N ASP A 238 0.00 -10.02 20.35
CA ASP A 238 1.24 -9.31 20.02
C ASP A 238 0.91 -7.98 19.29
N PRO A 239 1.61 -6.86 19.57
CA PRO A 239 1.32 -5.56 18.97
C PRO A 239 1.25 -5.57 17.43
N VAL A 240 2.10 -6.39 16.76
CA VAL A 240 2.09 -6.52 15.30
C VAL A 240 0.77 -7.12 14.82
N MET A 241 0.17 -8.03 15.59
CA MET A 241 -1.12 -8.65 15.27
C MET A 241 -2.30 -7.81 15.77
N ALA A 242 -2.16 -7.15 16.92
CA ALA A 242 -3.22 -6.33 17.52
C ALA A 242 -3.70 -5.21 16.60
N LYS A 243 -2.82 -4.63 15.78
CA LYS A 243 -3.19 -3.62 14.77
C LYS A 243 -4.25 -4.13 13.79
N SER A 244 -4.32 -5.45 13.53
CA SER A 244 -5.33 -6.02 12.65
C SER A 244 -6.75 -5.91 13.23
N LEU A 245 -6.90 -5.98 14.54
CA LEU A 245 -8.20 -5.79 15.22
C LEU A 245 -8.72 -4.37 14.99
N VAL A 246 -7.83 -3.37 15.13
CA VAL A 246 -8.16 -1.97 14.82
C VAL A 246 -8.51 -1.83 13.33
N GLY A 247 -7.76 -2.48 12.44
CA GLY A 247 -8.03 -2.50 11.00
C GLY A 247 -9.41 -3.07 10.66
N HIS A 248 -9.83 -4.16 11.31
CA HIS A 248 -11.17 -4.74 11.14
C HIS A 248 -12.27 -3.80 11.64
N LEU A 249 -12.07 -3.17 12.79
CA LEU A 249 -13.01 -2.17 13.31
C LEU A 249 -13.16 -1.00 12.34
N LEU A 250 -12.04 -0.39 11.91
CA LEU A 250 -12.05 0.72 10.94
C LEU A 250 -12.70 0.32 9.60
N GLY A 251 -12.44 -0.92 9.14
CA GLY A 251 -13.07 -1.46 7.94
C GLY A 251 -14.59 -1.52 8.05
N SER A 252 -15.09 -1.93 9.21
CA SER A 252 -16.54 -2.04 9.46
C SER A 252 -17.25 -0.69 9.66
N LEU A 253 -16.51 0.36 10.01
CA LEU A 253 -17.03 1.73 10.17
C LEU A 253 -17.09 2.52 8.84
N LYS A 254 -16.53 1.97 7.73
CA LYS A 254 -16.57 2.66 6.45
C LYS A 254 -18.02 2.90 6.00
N GLY A 255 -18.33 4.12 5.59
CA GLY A 255 -19.66 4.52 5.12
C GLY A 255 -20.21 3.59 4.03
N GLY A 256 -19.38 3.17 3.06
CA GLY A 256 -19.78 2.21 2.03
C GLY A 256 -20.14 0.81 2.56
N ALA A 257 -19.50 0.35 3.66
CA ALA A 257 -19.85 -0.93 4.30
C ALA A 257 -21.21 -0.81 5.03
N ILE A 258 -21.44 0.30 5.72
CA ILE A 258 -22.71 0.61 6.37
C ILE A 258 -23.83 0.75 5.34
N TYR A 259 -23.61 1.54 4.28
CA TYR A 259 -24.59 1.75 3.22
C TYR A 259 -25.01 0.44 2.54
N LYS A 260 -24.05 -0.42 2.20
CA LYS A 260 -24.30 -1.74 1.60
C LYS A 260 -24.84 -2.78 2.58
N LYS A 261 -25.08 -2.41 3.85
CA LYS A 261 -25.50 -3.33 4.94
C LYS A 261 -24.52 -4.51 5.13
N ALA A 262 -23.24 -4.30 4.87
CA ALA A 262 -22.16 -5.29 4.92
C ALA A 262 -21.24 -5.04 6.14
N SER A 263 -21.80 -4.64 7.28
CA SER A 263 -21.05 -4.34 8.49
C SER A 263 -21.77 -4.87 9.73
N PHE A 264 -21.02 -5.42 10.69
CA PHE A 264 -21.54 -5.76 12.01
C PHE A 264 -21.83 -4.52 12.89
N MET A 265 -21.42 -3.34 12.43
CA MET A 265 -21.65 -2.05 13.10
C MET A 265 -22.98 -1.40 12.73
N LEU A 266 -23.83 -2.08 11.94
CA LEU A 266 -25.18 -1.60 11.64
C LEU A 266 -25.95 -1.41 12.95
N ASP A 267 -26.66 -0.28 13.05
CA ASP A 267 -27.51 0.09 14.20
C ASP A 267 -26.77 0.16 15.54
N LYS A 268 -25.44 0.36 15.50
CA LYS A 268 -24.58 0.46 16.70
C LYS A 268 -24.15 1.88 17.05
N ILE A 269 -24.80 2.91 16.48
CA ILE A 269 -24.56 4.30 16.89
C ILE A 269 -24.91 4.42 18.37
N ASP A 270 -24.05 5.09 19.14
CA ASP A 270 -24.18 5.31 20.60
C ASP A 270 -24.11 4.04 21.47
N HIS A 271 -23.77 2.89 20.89
CA HIS A 271 -23.51 1.68 21.68
C HIS A 271 -22.03 1.54 22.04
N THR A 272 -21.76 1.06 23.25
CA THR A 272 -20.40 0.61 23.62
C THR A 272 -20.10 -0.68 22.89
N ILE A 273 -18.94 -0.75 22.23
CA ILE A 273 -18.54 -1.87 21.37
C ILE A 273 -17.45 -2.73 22.04
N LEU A 274 -16.65 -2.14 22.91
CA LEU A 274 -15.56 -2.79 23.65
C LEU A 274 -15.63 -2.43 25.12
#